data_fed65321b2761527fe63238cce150267
#
_entry.id   fed65321b2761527fe63238cce150267
#
_cell.length_a   1.000
_cell.length_b   1.000
_cell.length_c   1.000
_cell.angle_alpha   90.00
_cell.angle_beta   90.00
_cell.angle_gamma   90.00
#
_symmetry.space_group_name_H-M   'P 1'
#
loop_
_entity.id
_entity.type
_entity.pdbx_description
1 polymer ?
#
loop_
_entity_poly.entity_id
_entity_poly.type
_entity_poly.pdbx_seq_one_letter_code
_entity_poly.pdbx_strand_id
1 'polypeptide(L)'
;MSNEQKKTIKTPLIIHPFFIGIFPVIFLFSRNIEQVTVSEIPIPILIILTFTFLAVFLLSFIFKDKKKAGIIVSFFLILFFSYGNVYNFIYYSGVKLQDSKYLLILWIIIFCLISCFIIKTKKNLSHPTSVLNIIAITLVLISLINILFYFLKAEAFNLGSNERSSQNNNIYNPPSNNQTNQTNHSSDIISRQSTNLP
;
A
#
# COMPACT_ATOMS: atom_id res chain seq x y z
N MET A 1 34.01 45.72 -5.95
CA MET A 1 33.83 44.84 -4.82
C MET A 1 32.59 44.03 -5.12
N SER A 2 32.76 42.82 -5.70
CA SER A 2 31.62 41.96 -6.02
C SER A 2 31.25 41.14 -4.77
N ASN A 3 30.08 41.37 -4.25
CA ASN A 3 29.48 40.51 -3.21
C ASN A 3 29.15 39.13 -3.83
N GLU A 4 30.09 38.20 -3.78
CA GLU A 4 29.78 36.81 -3.97
C GLU A 4 28.85 36.36 -2.81
N GLN A 5 27.56 36.29 -3.10
CA GLN A 5 26.60 35.67 -2.20
C GLN A 5 27.00 34.21 -2.02
N LYS A 6 27.63 33.90 -0.93
CA LYS A 6 27.95 32.53 -0.47
C LYS A 6 26.64 31.78 -0.31
N LYS A 7 26.20 31.14 -1.40
CA LYS A 7 24.98 30.29 -1.44
C LYS A 7 25.19 29.16 -0.42
N THR A 8 24.58 29.28 0.73
CA THR A 8 24.58 28.23 1.77
C THR A 8 23.88 27.02 1.19
N ILE A 9 24.66 26.06 0.71
CA ILE A 9 24.16 24.78 0.21
C ILE A 9 23.63 24.02 1.41
N LYS A 10 22.31 24.09 1.63
CA LYS A 10 21.65 23.27 2.66
C LYS A 10 21.91 21.79 2.33
N THR A 11 22.51 21.08 3.28
CA THR A 11 22.74 19.63 3.10
C THR A 11 21.40 18.91 3.08
N PRO A 12 21.11 18.10 2.06
CA PRO A 12 19.81 17.40 1.98
C PRO A 12 19.66 16.41 3.15
N LEU A 13 18.46 16.38 3.71
CA LEU A 13 18.07 15.41 4.73
C LEU A 13 18.06 14.01 4.08
N ILE A 14 18.48 12.99 4.82
CA ILE A 14 18.56 11.61 4.35
C ILE A 14 17.29 10.89 4.78
N ILE A 15 16.23 10.97 3.96
CA ILE A 15 14.93 10.34 4.23
C ILE A 15 14.64 9.17 3.29
N HIS A 16 15.30 9.11 2.13
CA HIS A 16 15.06 8.11 1.10
C HIS A 16 15.13 6.66 1.58
N PRO A 17 16.04 6.23 2.48
CA PRO A 17 16.05 4.82 2.88
C PRO A 17 14.76 4.41 3.61
N PHE A 18 14.17 5.31 4.40
CA PHE A 18 12.92 5.05 5.11
C PHE A 18 11.74 4.93 4.15
N PHE A 19 11.63 5.85 3.19
CA PHE A 19 10.55 5.82 2.20
C PHE A 19 10.69 4.61 1.24
N ILE A 20 11.91 4.26 0.84
CA ILE A 20 12.20 3.05 0.05
C ILE A 20 11.82 1.79 0.83
N GLY A 21 12.08 1.76 2.15
CA GLY A 21 11.68 0.64 3.00
C GLY A 21 10.17 0.50 3.15
N ILE A 22 9.45 1.61 3.36
CA ILE A 22 7.99 1.64 3.53
C ILE A 22 7.26 1.32 2.20
N PHE A 23 7.80 1.77 1.08
CA PHE A 23 7.15 1.66 -0.23
C PHE A 23 6.65 0.24 -0.56
N PRO A 24 7.45 -0.84 -0.42
CA PRO A 24 7.00 -2.20 -0.76
C PRO A 24 5.82 -2.66 0.10
N VAL A 25 5.76 -2.26 1.37
CA VAL A 25 4.65 -2.61 2.27
C VAL A 25 3.36 -1.93 1.82
N ILE A 26 3.41 -0.62 1.57
CA ILE A 26 2.26 0.16 1.09
C ILE A 26 1.84 -0.30 -0.30
N PHE A 27 2.79 -0.56 -1.20
CA PHE A 27 2.52 -1.04 -2.54
C PHE A 27 1.84 -2.41 -2.53
N LEU A 28 2.34 -3.35 -1.71
CA LEU A 28 1.76 -4.68 -1.58
C LEU A 28 0.33 -4.60 -1.01
N PHE A 29 0.11 -3.75 -0.01
CA PHE A 29 -1.22 -3.48 0.51
C PHE A 29 -2.15 -2.91 -0.57
N SER A 30 -1.71 -1.91 -1.34
CA SER A 30 -2.52 -1.30 -2.40
C SER A 30 -2.95 -2.29 -3.49
N ARG A 31 -2.16 -3.35 -3.70
CA ARG A 31 -2.48 -4.42 -4.68
C ARG A 31 -3.38 -5.52 -4.11
N ASN A 32 -3.42 -5.67 -2.79
CA ASN A 32 -4.16 -6.73 -2.10
C ASN A 32 -5.17 -6.17 -1.09
N ILE A 33 -5.69 -4.98 -1.34
CA ILE A 33 -6.55 -4.23 -0.42
C ILE A 33 -7.86 -4.95 -0.07
N GLU A 34 -8.31 -5.85 -0.93
CA GLU A 34 -9.51 -6.68 -0.69
C GLU A 34 -9.24 -7.89 0.21
N GLN A 35 -7.97 -8.28 0.35
CA GLN A 35 -7.55 -9.49 1.06
C GLN A 35 -6.86 -9.18 2.40
N VAL A 36 -6.36 -7.97 2.57
CA VAL A 36 -5.54 -7.55 3.71
C VAL A 36 -6.25 -6.44 4.48
N THR A 37 -6.38 -6.62 5.77
CA THR A 37 -6.99 -5.60 6.64
C THR A 37 -6.00 -4.48 6.95
N VAL A 38 -6.48 -3.24 7.04
CA VAL A 38 -5.64 -2.05 7.38
C VAL A 38 -4.89 -2.25 8.71
N SER A 39 -5.47 -2.99 9.65
CA SER A 39 -4.85 -3.29 10.96
C SER A 39 -3.59 -4.16 10.87
N GLU A 40 -3.33 -4.82 9.74
CA GLU A 40 -2.15 -5.65 9.53
C GLU A 40 -0.93 -4.87 9.05
N ILE A 41 -1.11 -3.64 8.59
CA ILE A 41 -0.06 -2.80 7.99
C ILE A 41 0.96 -2.26 9.03
N PRO A 42 0.56 -1.83 10.25
CA PRO A 42 1.48 -1.17 11.18
C PRO A 42 2.68 -2.03 11.57
N ILE A 43 2.48 -3.34 11.73
CA ILE A 43 3.55 -4.25 12.18
C ILE A 43 4.68 -4.36 11.14
N PRO A 44 4.42 -4.67 9.85
CA PRO A 44 5.46 -4.69 8.82
C PRO A 44 6.16 -3.33 8.66
N ILE A 45 5.41 -2.23 8.73
CA ILE A 45 6.00 -0.88 8.65
C ILE A 45 6.95 -0.65 9.83
N LEU A 46 6.55 -0.99 11.05
CA LEU A 46 7.39 -0.82 12.24
C LEU A 46 8.68 -1.63 12.13
N ILE A 47 8.57 -2.88 11.69
CA ILE A 47 9.73 -3.77 11.50
C ILE A 47 10.71 -3.16 10.49
N ILE A 48 10.23 -2.76 9.31
CA ILE A 48 11.11 -2.24 8.26
C ILE A 48 11.72 -0.88 8.64
N LEU A 49 10.97 -0.02 9.32
CA LEU A 49 11.49 1.26 9.83
C LEU A 49 12.57 1.05 10.88
N THR A 50 12.35 0.14 11.83
CA THR A 50 13.34 -0.19 12.87
C THR A 50 14.61 -0.77 12.24
N PHE A 51 14.46 -1.70 11.31
CA PHE A 51 15.58 -2.26 10.57
C PHE A 51 16.36 -1.19 9.80
N THR A 52 15.64 -0.33 9.05
CA THR A 52 16.25 0.74 8.25
C THR A 52 16.98 1.75 9.13
N PHE A 53 16.37 2.14 10.25
CA PHE A 53 17.00 3.04 11.22
C PHE A 53 18.30 2.45 11.77
N LEU A 54 18.25 1.20 12.21
CA LEU A 54 19.42 0.51 12.76
C LEU A 54 20.53 0.35 11.71
N ALA A 55 20.17 -0.02 10.47
CA ALA A 55 21.12 -0.16 9.38
C ALA A 55 21.79 1.18 9.03
N VAL A 56 21.02 2.27 8.87
CA VAL A 56 21.57 3.61 8.61
C VAL A 56 22.44 4.08 9.77
N PHE A 57 22.02 3.83 11.01
CA PHE A 57 22.79 4.21 12.21
C PHE A 57 24.13 3.48 12.24
N LEU A 58 24.15 2.15 12.11
CA LEU A 58 25.36 1.33 12.13
C LEU A 58 26.32 1.71 10.99
N LEU A 59 25.81 1.83 9.74
CA LEU A 59 26.65 2.21 8.61
C LEU A 59 27.16 3.65 8.72
N SER A 60 26.37 4.57 9.27
CA SER A 60 26.80 5.94 9.52
C SER A 60 27.95 6.00 10.53
N PHE A 61 27.91 5.13 11.53
CA PHE A 61 28.98 5.02 12.52
C PHE A 61 30.27 4.46 11.89
N ILE A 62 30.15 3.40 11.05
CA ILE A 62 31.29 2.76 10.38
C ILE A 62 31.95 3.70 9.36
N PHE A 63 31.13 4.33 8.49
CA PHE A 63 31.66 5.15 7.38
C PHE A 63 31.90 6.61 7.77
N LYS A 64 31.43 7.05 8.95
CA LYS A 64 31.47 8.46 9.39
C LYS A 64 30.84 9.44 8.37
N ASP A 65 30.01 8.92 7.46
CA ASP A 65 29.33 9.66 6.40
C ASP A 65 27.90 9.18 6.25
N LYS A 66 26.96 9.96 6.77
CA LYS A 66 25.53 9.64 6.76
C LYS A 66 24.95 9.51 5.35
N LYS A 67 25.48 10.28 4.37
CA LYS A 67 24.99 10.20 2.98
C LYS A 67 25.36 8.89 2.32
N LYS A 68 26.62 8.43 2.51
CA LYS A 68 27.06 7.12 2.03
C LYS A 68 26.23 6.00 2.66
N ALA A 69 26.05 6.03 3.98
CA ALA A 69 25.23 5.07 4.70
C ALA A 69 23.81 5.00 4.16
N GLY A 70 23.14 6.15 4.02
CA GLY A 70 21.78 6.21 3.49
C GLY A 70 21.67 5.62 2.08
N ILE A 71 22.56 5.96 1.17
CA ILE A 71 22.54 5.44 -0.21
C ILE A 71 22.79 3.93 -0.21
N ILE A 72 23.73 3.40 0.56
CA ILE A 72 24.02 1.96 0.64
C ILE A 72 22.81 1.19 1.18
N VAL A 73 22.18 1.68 2.27
CA VAL A 73 20.96 1.06 2.82
C VAL A 73 19.82 1.08 1.80
N SER A 74 19.66 2.18 1.07
CA SER A 74 18.63 2.26 0.03
C SER A 74 18.87 1.24 -1.09
N PHE A 75 20.10 1.08 -1.55
CA PHE A 75 20.44 0.04 -2.54
C PHE A 75 20.20 -1.36 -2.00
N PHE A 76 20.55 -1.61 -0.74
CA PHE A 76 20.25 -2.88 -0.09
C PHE A 76 18.76 -3.18 -0.11
N LEU A 77 17.93 -2.22 0.31
CA LEU A 77 16.48 -2.39 0.34
C LEU A 77 15.88 -2.60 -1.07
N ILE A 78 16.34 -1.84 -2.06
CA ILE A 78 15.89 -2.02 -3.46
C ILE A 78 16.24 -3.42 -3.95
N LEU A 79 17.47 -3.88 -3.76
CA LEU A 79 17.89 -5.23 -4.15
C LEU A 79 17.11 -6.29 -3.40
N PHE A 80 16.93 -6.15 -2.09
CA PHE A 80 16.22 -7.09 -1.25
C PHE A 80 14.77 -7.28 -1.72
N PHE A 81 14.03 -6.18 -1.89
CA PHE A 81 12.63 -6.25 -2.31
C PHE A 81 12.43 -6.60 -3.80
N SER A 82 13.41 -6.31 -4.65
CA SER A 82 13.33 -6.66 -6.07
C SER A 82 13.70 -8.13 -6.35
N TYR A 83 14.37 -8.81 -5.44
CA TYR A 83 14.82 -10.19 -5.62
C TYR A 83 13.68 -11.13 -6.03
N GLY A 84 12.57 -11.12 -5.30
CA GLY A 84 11.43 -12.01 -5.58
C GLY A 84 10.78 -11.73 -6.93
N ASN A 85 10.66 -10.46 -7.32
CA ASN A 85 10.08 -10.08 -8.61
C ASN A 85 10.96 -10.52 -9.77
N VAL A 86 12.28 -10.35 -9.65
CA VAL A 86 13.24 -10.77 -10.68
C VAL A 86 13.31 -12.30 -10.75
N TYR A 87 13.30 -12.98 -9.62
CA TYR A 87 13.23 -14.44 -9.58
C TYR A 87 11.99 -14.97 -10.33
N ASN A 88 10.81 -14.43 -10.03
CA ASN A 88 9.57 -14.82 -10.69
C ASN A 88 9.62 -14.52 -12.19
N PHE A 89 10.12 -13.35 -12.59
CA PHE A 89 10.27 -12.98 -13.99
C PHE A 89 11.13 -13.99 -14.76
N ILE A 90 12.28 -14.38 -14.20
CA ILE A 90 13.20 -15.34 -14.81
C ILE A 90 12.54 -16.73 -14.88
N TYR A 91 11.87 -17.14 -13.80
CA TYR A 91 11.16 -18.43 -13.73
C TYR A 91 10.09 -18.56 -14.82
N TYR A 92 9.25 -17.53 -14.99
CA TYR A 92 8.20 -17.53 -16.02
C TYR A 92 8.73 -17.32 -17.44
N SER A 93 9.93 -16.77 -17.61
CA SER A 93 10.59 -16.63 -18.92
C SER A 93 11.13 -17.95 -19.49
N GLY A 94 10.94 -19.07 -18.79
CA GLY A 94 11.39 -20.39 -19.24
C GLY A 94 12.91 -20.62 -19.15
N VAL A 95 13.64 -19.67 -18.57
CA VAL A 95 15.07 -19.84 -18.27
C VAL A 95 15.18 -20.81 -17.09
N LYS A 96 15.65 -22.03 -17.34
CA LYS A 96 15.94 -23.02 -16.30
C LYS A 96 17.11 -22.56 -15.45
N LEU A 97 16.87 -21.62 -14.53
CA LEU A 97 17.77 -21.40 -13.41
C LEU A 97 17.63 -22.61 -12.49
N GLN A 98 18.56 -23.53 -12.65
CA GLN A 98 18.55 -24.81 -11.93
C GLN A 98 18.55 -24.67 -10.42
N ASP A 99 19.01 -23.51 -9.90
CA ASP A 99 19.03 -23.18 -8.49
C ASP A 99 18.91 -21.67 -8.27
N SER A 100 17.95 -21.24 -7.45
CA SER A 100 17.79 -19.83 -7.01
C SER A 100 19.06 -19.25 -6.33
N LYS A 101 19.98 -20.10 -5.85
CA LYS A 101 21.25 -19.69 -5.23
C LYS A 101 22.16 -18.90 -6.19
N TYR A 102 22.16 -19.20 -7.48
CA TYR A 102 22.97 -18.43 -8.44
C TYR A 102 22.49 -16.97 -8.57
N LEU A 103 21.19 -16.76 -8.54
CA LEU A 103 20.60 -15.43 -8.51
C LEU A 103 20.99 -14.68 -7.23
N LEU A 104 20.93 -15.36 -6.08
CA LEU A 104 21.32 -14.76 -4.79
C LEU A 104 22.79 -14.35 -4.80
N ILE A 105 23.69 -15.21 -5.30
CA ILE A 105 25.14 -14.91 -5.42
C ILE A 105 25.33 -13.68 -6.31
N LEU A 106 24.64 -13.63 -7.47
CA LEU A 106 24.71 -12.47 -8.37
C LEU A 106 24.25 -11.19 -7.66
N TRP A 107 23.18 -11.25 -6.87
CA TRP A 107 22.65 -10.12 -6.07
C TRP A 107 23.68 -9.61 -5.06
N ILE A 108 24.34 -10.55 -4.35
CA ILE A 108 25.41 -10.19 -3.38
C ILE A 108 26.58 -9.53 -4.11
N ILE A 109 26.99 -10.05 -5.26
CA ILE A 109 28.09 -9.47 -6.05
C ILE A 109 27.73 -8.03 -6.49
N ILE A 110 26.54 -7.82 -7.02
CA ILE A 110 26.05 -6.49 -7.43
C ILE A 110 26.04 -5.54 -6.23
N PHE A 111 25.53 -5.97 -5.08
CA PHE A 111 25.52 -5.17 -3.85
C PHE A 111 26.94 -4.78 -3.40
N CYS A 112 27.86 -5.74 -3.39
CA CYS A 112 29.25 -5.50 -3.00
C CYS A 112 29.94 -4.51 -3.95
N LEU A 113 29.74 -4.66 -5.27
CA LEU A 113 30.35 -3.76 -6.27
C LEU A 113 29.82 -2.32 -6.11
N ILE A 114 28.51 -2.13 -5.98
CA ILE A 114 27.90 -0.82 -5.78
C ILE A 114 28.36 -0.21 -4.45
N SER A 115 28.36 -0.98 -3.38
CA SER A 115 28.80 -0.52 -2.05
C SER A 115 30.27 -0.10 -2.06
N CYS A 116 31.15 -0.90 -2.65
CA CYS A 116 32.56 -0.55 -2.82
C CYS A 116 32.76 0.74 -3.64
N PHE A 117 31.99 0.92 -4.70
CA PHE A 117 32.00 2.13 -5.51
C PHE A 117 31.62 3.37 -4.71
N ILE A 118 30.49 3.29 -3.94
CA ILE A 118 30.00 4.40 -3.10
C ILE A 118 31.01 4.73 -2.00
N ILE A 119 31.60 3.72 -1.33
CA ILE A 119 32.56 3.91 -0.26
C ILE A 119 33.82 4.62 -0.78
N LYS A 120 34.35 4.20 -1.94
CA LYS A 120 35.55 4.79 -2.56
C LYS A 120 35.32 6.17 -3.16
N THR A 121 34.06 6.54 -3.45
CA THR A 121 33.75 7.83 -4.05
C THR A 121 34.07 8.97 -3.07
N LYS A 122 34.89 9.92 -3.52
CA LYS A 122 35.19 11.16 -2.83
C LYS A 122 34.29 12.33 -3.26
N LYS A 123 33.36 12.10 -4.19
CA LYS A 123 32.42 13.12 -4.71
C LYS A 123 31.39 13.48 -3.69
N ASN A 124 30.89 14.72 -3.75
CA ASN A 124 29.77 15.15 -2.91
C ASN A 124 28.46 14.41 -3.31
N LEU A 125 27.92 13.61 -2.39
CA LEU A 125 26.71 12.80 -2.60
C LEU A 125 25.42 13.55 -2.31
N SER A 126 25.45 14.88 -2.16
CA SER A 126 24.21 15.67 -1.90
C SER A 126 23.23 15.59 -3.03
N HIS A 127 23.68 15.65 -4.28
CA HIS A 127 22.82 15.57 -5.45
C HIS A 127 22.14 14.19 -5.58
N PRO A 128 22.85 13.05 -5.56
CA PRO A 128 22.23 11.74 -5.55
C PRO A 128 21.23 11.56 -4.39
N THR A 129 21.56 12.03 -3.18
CA THR A 129 20.66 11.97 -2.03
C THR A 129 19.34 12.72 -2.29
N SER A 130 19.40 13.91 -2.87
CA SER A 130 18.19 14.69 -3.21
C SER A 130 17.33 13.98 -4.25
N VAL A 131 17.96 13.42 -5.29
CA VAL A 131 17.25 12.67 -6.35
C VAL A 131 16.57 11.42 -5.75
N LEU A 132 17.30 10.65 -4.92
CA LEU A 132 16.71 9.49 -4.25
C LEU A 132 15.55 9.88 -3.33
N ASN A 133 15.65 10.99 -2.62
CA ASN A 133 14.54 11.48 -1.79
C ASN A 133 13.28 11.73 -2.63
N ILE A 134 13.43 12.41 -3.77
CA ILE A 134 12.29 12.71 -4.65
C ILE A 134 11.67 11.41 -5.17
N ILE A 135 12.50 10.50 -5.70
CA ILE A 135 12.03 9.21 -6.21
C ILE A 135 11.30 8.42 -5.13
N ALA A 136 11.87 8.31 -3.93
CA ALA A 136 11.29 7.55 -2.83
C ALA A 136 9.94 8.11 -2.37
N ILE A 137 9.83 9.42 -2.23
CA ILE A 137 8.59 10.10 -1.88
C ILE A 137 7.54 9.88 -2.97
N THR A 138 7.90 10.05 -4.25
CA THR A 138 6.99 9.87 -5.39
C THR A 138 6.43 8.45 -5.44
N LEU A 139 7.23 7.42 -5.20
CA LEU A 139 6.79 6.02 -5.19
C LEU A 139 5.75 5.77 -4.08
N VAL A 140 6.00 6.29 -2.88
CA VAL A 140 5.04 6.16 -1.77
C VAL A 140 3.75 6.93 -2.07
N LEU A 141 3.85 8.14 -2.61
CA LEU A 141 2.66 8.95 -2.98
C LEU A 141 1.80 8.23 -4.02
N ILE A 142 2.39 7.66 -5.07
CA ILE A 142 1.64 6.89 -6.07
C ILE A 142 0.88 5.72 -5.42
N SER A 143 1.52 5.00 -4.50
CA SER A 143 0.87 3.89 -3.79
C SER A 143 -0.28 4.36 -2.90
N LEU A 144 -0.11 5.49 -2.20
CA LEU A 144 -1.17 6.09 -1.37
C LEU A 144 -2.35 6.59 -2.23
N ILE A 145 -2.08 7.18 -3.39
CA ILE A 145 -3.12 7.61 -4.33
C ILE A 145 -3.93 6.39 -4.80
N ASN A 146 -3.31 5.27 -5.11
CA ASN A 146 -4.01 4.05 -5.50
C ASN A 146 -4.95 3.55 -4.38
N ILE A 147 -4.49 3.59 -3.12
CA ILE A 147 -5.31 3.23 -1.96
C ILE A 147 -6.49 4.19 -1.82
N LEU A 148 -6.25 5.49 -1.95
CA LEU A 148 -7.30 6.51 -1.86
C LEU A 148 -8.38 6.30 -2.94
N PHE A 149 -7.99 6.07 -4.20
CA PHE A 149 -8.94 5.79 -5.28
C PHE A 149 -9.78 4.55 -5.01
N TYR A 150 -9.19 3.51 -4.43
CA TYR A 150 -9.95 2.31 -4.07
C TYR A 150 -11.05 2.63 -3.04
N PHE A 151 -10.73 3.34 -1.96
CA PHE A 151 -11.70 3.70 -0.93
C PHE A 151 -12.80 4.62 -1.46
N LEU A 152 -12.46 5.63 -2.26
CA LEU A 152 -13.44 6.52 -2.88
C LEU A 152 -14.40 5.76 -3.79
N LYS A 153 -13.91 4.79 -4.56
CA LYS A 153 -14.75 3.95 -5.42
C LYS A 153 -15.67 3.04 -4.60
N ALA A 154 -15.17 2.46 -3.50
CA ALA A 154 -15.96 1.61 -2.61
C ALA A 154 -17.09 2.41 -1.95
N GLU A 155 -16.84 3.62 -1.51
CA GLU A 155 -17.84 4.51 -0.91
C GLU A 155 -18.91 4.93 -1.93
N ALA A 156 -18.52 5.33 -3.13
CA ALA A 156 -19.43 5.68 -4.22
C ALA A 156 -20.35 4.51 -4.59
N PHE A 157 -19.84 3.27 -4.59
CA PHE A 157 -20.63 2.08 -4.85
C PHE A 157 -21.66 1.82 -3.74
N ASN A 158 -21.28 1.99 -2.47
CA ASN A 158 -22.18 1.82 -1.33
C ASN A 158 -23.32 2.86 -1.32
N LEU A 159 -23.04 4.10 -1.65
CA LEU A 159 -24.05 5.15 -1.77
C LEU A 159 -25.06 4.83 -2.88
N GLY A 160 -24.59 4.43 -4.06
CA GLY A 160 -25.47 4.06 -5.18
C GLY A 160 -26.33 2.81 -4.91
N SER A 161 -25.84 1.86 -4.11
CA SER A 161 -26.62 0.67 -3.72
C SER A 161 -27.74 1.01 -2.72
N ASN A 162 -27.48 1.94 -1.79
CA ASN A 162 -28.47 2.41 -0.82
C ASN A 162 -29.62 3.20 -1.49
N GLU A 163 -29.29 4.02 -2.49
CA GLU A 163 -30.32 4.75 -3.26
C GLU A 163 -31.24 3.79 -4.03
N ARG A 164 -30.69 2.75 -4.67
CA ARG A 164 -31.47 1.72 -5.37
C ARG A 164 -32.37 0.92 -4.43
N SER A 165 -31.89 0.59 -3.24
CA SER A 165 -32.68 -0.10 -2.23
C SER A 165 -33.84 0.76 -1.71
N SER A 166 -33.62 2.06 -1.52
CA SER A 166 -34.64 3.01 -1.12
C SER A 166 -35.71 3.21 -2.20
N GLN A 167 -35.34 3.26 -3.47
CA GLN A 167 -36.27 3.35 -4.59
C GLN A 167 -37.12 2.09 -4.73
N ASN A 168 -36.57 0.90 -4.59
CA ASN A 168 -37.34 -0.35 -4.64
C ASN A 168 -38.35 -0.47 -3.49
N ASN A 169 -37.99 -0.04 -2.29
CA ASN A 169 -38.90 -0.04 -1.15
C ASN A 169 -40.12 0.91 -1.32
N ASN A 170 -39.91 2.03 -2.04
CA ASN A 170 -41.00 2.98 -2.35
C ASN A 170 -41.94 2.47 -3.46
N ILE A 171 -41.49 1.59 -4.34
CA ILE A 171 -42.31 0.99 -5.40
C ILE A 171 -43.17 -0.15 -4.84
N TYR A 172 -42.74 -0.82 -3.76
CA TYR A 172 -43.44 -1.97 -3.18
C TYR A 172 -44.46 -1.62 -2.08
N ASN A 173 -44.60 -0.35 -1.69
CA ASN A 173 -45.67 0.16 -0.84
C ASN A 173 -46.70 0.85 -1.72
N PRO A 174 -47.78 0.16 -2.18
CA PRO A 174 -48.88 0.85 -2.83
C PRO A 174 -49.50 1.82 -1.82
N PRO A 175 -49.98 3.01 -2.26
CA PRO A 175 -50.63 3.96 -1.36
C PRO A 175 -51.78 3.26 -0.66
N SER A 176 -51.79 3.28 0.67
CA SER A 176 -52.93 2.83 1.47
C SER A 176 -54.13 3.66 1.09
N ASN A 177 -55.03 3.05 0.32
CA ASN A 177 -56.34 3.63 0.06
C ASN A 177 -57.07 3.69 1.42
N ASN A 178 -57.11 4.86 2.00
CA ASN A 178 -58.15 5.27 2.95
C ASN A 178 -59.48 5.19 2.22
N GLN A 179 -60.17 4.06 2.30
CA GLN A 179 -61.58 4.00 2.06
C GLN A 179 -62.32 3.88 3.38
N THR A 180 -62.89 4.98 3.71
CA THR A 180 -64.01 5.33 4.58
C THR A 180 -64.97 4.20 4.82
N ASN A 181 -65.37 4.10 6.11
CA ASN A 181 -66.62 3.56 6.64
C ASN A 181 -67.74 3.36 5.62
N GLN A 182 -68.28 2.15 5.60
CA GLN A 182 -69.80 2.03 5.68
C GLN A 182 -70.20 0.62 6.11
N THR A 183 -70.98 0.67 7.21
CA THR A 183 -72.22 -0.11 7.51
C THR A 183 -72.10 -1.58 7.88
N ASN A 184 -72.35 -1.75 9.16
CA ASN A 184 -73.08 -2.85 9.76
C ASN A 184 -74.13 -3.45 8.82
N HIS A 185 -74.23 -4.74 8.66
CA HIS A 185 -75.39 -5.55 8.99
C HIS A 185 -75.27 -7.00 8.55
N SER A 186 -75.87 -7.84 9.35
CA SER A 186 -76.30 -9.24 9.09
C SER A 186 -75.21 -10.31 9.39
N SER A 187 -75.31 -10.71 10.62
CA SER A 187 -75.99 -11.92 11.10
C SER A 187 -75.28 -13.21 10.81
N ASP A 188 -74.80 -13.76 11.93
CA ASP A 188 -75.27 -15.10 12.35
C ASP A 188 -75.81 -15.96 11.21
N ILE A 189 -75.12 -17.00 10.97
CA ILE A 189 -75.63 -18.34 10.70
C ILE A 189 -74.45 -19.19 10.21
N ILE A 190 -74.25 -20.22 10.91
CA ILE A 190 -73.64 -21.53 10.70
C ILE A 190 -72.33 -21.73 11.48
N SER A 191 -72.53 -21.78 12.78
CA SER A 191 -71.92 -22.82 13.57
C SER A 191 -72.75 -24.09 13.39
N ARG A 192 -72.20 -25.11 12.83
CA ARG A 192 -72.50 -26.55 13.10
C ARG A 192 -72.07 -27.42 11.91
N GLN A 193 -71.49 -28.49 12.32
CA GLN A 193 -71.20 -29.72 11.59
C GLN A 193 -69.78 -29.72 11.03
N SER A 194 -68.91 -30.62 11.39
CA SER A 194 -69.19 -31.91 12.08
C SER A 194 -67.84 -32.46 12.54
N THR A 195 -67.87 -32.88 13.77
CA THR A 195 -67.13 -34.06 14.22
C THR A 195 -67.52 -35.27 13.41
N ASN A 196 -66.58 -36.17 13.25
CA ASN A 196 -66.61 -37.63 13.01
C ASN A 196 -65.95 -38.07 11.70
N LEU A 197 -64.78 -38.62 11.89
CA LEU A 197 -64.49 -40.08 11.87
C LEU A 197 -64.27 -40.72 10.48
N PRO A 198 -63.54 -41.81 10.39
CA PRO A 198 -62.68 -42.52 11.36
C PRO A 198 -61.16 -42.44 11.00
#